data_54001f59e087d513d96f1d31af7484be
#
_entry.id   54001f59e087d513d96f1d31af7484be
#
_cell.length_a   1.000
_cell.length_b   1.000
_cell.length_c   1.000
_cell.angle_alpha   90.00
_cell.angle_beta   90.00
_cell.angle_gamma   90.00
#
_symmetry.space_group_name_H-M   'P 1'
#
loop_
_entity.id
_entity.type
_entity.pdbx_description
1 polymer ?
#
loop_
_entity_poly.entity_id
_entity_poly.type
_entity_poly.pdbx_seq_one_letter_code
_entity_poly.pdbx_strand_id
1 'polypeptide(L)'
;MTSGDLTRRNLLRTGGVLAAGATINLLPEVAFAAPSTDEAGTTGTTEQTKTVTGTFTPSIADWYYLPVQVPRGVNQIDVVYSYDKPAVPAGTRGNACDIGMFGPEGHQLGNERGFRGWSGGFRDRFSISASEATPGYLAGPITPGTWHVILGPYTVAPQGLNYQVTITLHYGPQGKPFKPNPAPLTAPARQRGKSWYRGDAHLHTVHSDGRRTPPELVAEARAAGLDFMVSTDHNTSSSALQWGDHATDDLLILNGEEVTTRSGHWPAIGLPAGKWIDWRYRAGDPSDFRRFTEQVHKVGGLVTAAHPFANCFGCTYEFAYEIADLVEIWNGPWTDEDQQAVNHWDGLLRAGQFIPAIGNSDAHSPGQTVALPHTVVYADNLRREALLAGLKAGRSWLAESSAVNLSFTVSADGRTAGIGERLKAEIGTPVTVEVAVSGVPGTTVTILDQLGKEYTETVPETGSATVRWTTYPRYSRWVRVEVRRASGGPNTTTPNAMVAMTNPIFLGRD
;
A
#
# COMPACT_ATOMS: atom_id res chain seq x y z
N MET A 1 -45.23 47.59 9.86
CA MET A 1 -45.52 48.61 8.88
C MET A 1 -44.67 48.32 7.67
N THR A 2 -45.31 47.82 6.63
CA THR A 2 -45.21 48.01 5.18
C THR A 2 -43.88 47.62 4.55
N SER A 3 -43.77 46.47 3.91
CA SER A 3 -44.33 46.11 2.57
C SER A 3 -43.68 46.89 1.44
N GLY A 4 -43.03 46.20 0.51
CA GLY A 4 -42.56 46.77 -0.74
C GLY A 4 -41.91 45.74 -1.67
N ASP A 5 -42.75 44.96 -2.32
CA ASP A 5 -42.47 44.20 -3.55
C ASP A 5 -42.04 45.13 -4.67
N LEU A 6 -41.05 44.71 -5.51
CA LEU A 6 -40.95 45.19 -6.88
C LEU A 6 -40.27 44.14 -7.81
N THR A 7 -41.06 43.82 -8.77
CA THR A 7 -41.02 42.91 -9.90
C THR A 7 -39.90 43.17 -10.92
N ARG A 8 -39.58 42.07 -11.62
CA ARG A 8 -38.81 41.91 -12.89
C ARG A 8 -39.13 42.98 -13.93
N ARG A 9 -38.10 43.48 -14.64
CA ARG A 9 -38.20 43.84 -16.06
C ARG A 9 -36.84 43.79 -16.77
N ASN A 10 -36.84 43.12 -17.92
CA ASN A 10 -35.83 42.90 -18.95
C ASN A 10 -35.03 44.14 -19.36
N LEU A 11 -33.72 43.94 -19.59
CA LEU A 11 -32.98 44.70 -20.60
C LEU A 11 -32.04 43.74 -21.36
N LEU A 12 -32.46 43.37 -22.57
CA LEU A 12 -31.62 42.89 -23.65
C LEU A 12 -30.61 43.97 -24.03
N ARG A 13 -29.31 43.69 -23.94
CA ARG A 13 -28.27 44.35 -24.70
C ARG A 13 -27.34 43.33 -25.31
N THR A 14 -27.35 43.30 -26.61
CA THR A 14 -26.42 42.62 -27.53
C THR A 14 -24.97 42.95 -27.19
N GLY A 15 -24.21 41.94 -26.81
CA GLY A 15 -22.74 41.99 -26.70
C GLY A 15 -22.17 40.69 -27.27
N GLY A 16 -21.32 40.83 -28.28
CA GLY A 16 -20.83 39.78 -29.13
C GLY A 16 -20.22 38.59 -28.37
N VAL A 17 -20.63 37.42 -28.72
CA VAL A 17 -20.01 36.15 -28.33
C VAL A 17 -18.72 36.03 -29.13
N LEU A 18 -17.59 36.33 -28.49
CA LEU A 18 -16.30 35.80 -28.91
C LEU A 18 -16.37 34.27 -28.61
N ALA A 19 -16.63 33.48 -29.64
CA ALA A 19 -16.44 32.04 -29.61
C ALA A 19 -14.94 31.78 -29.41
N ALA A 20 -14.54 31.57 -28.17
CA ALA A 20 -13.26 30.89 -27.89
C ALA A 20 -13.42 29.49 -28.50
N GLY A 21 -12.81 29.25 -29.65
CA GLY A 21 -12.71 27.95 -30.28
C GLY A 21 -11.99 27.02 -29.32
N ALA A 22 -12.73 26.19 -28.60
CA ALA A 22 -12.18 25.01 -27.98
C ALA A 22 -11.64 24.15 -29.14
N THR A 23 -10.35 24.17 -29.36
CA THR A 23 -9.69 23.15 -30.14
C THR A 23 -9.90 21.84 -29.39
N ILE A 24 -10.87 21.05 -29.83
CA ILE A 24 -10.98 19.65 -29.44
C ILE A 24 -9.69 19.03 -29.99
N ASN A 25 -8.67 18.88 -29.16
CA ASN A 25 -7.54 18.03 -29.44
C ASN A 25 -8.09 16.60 -29.50
N LEU A 26 -8.49 16.17 -30.70
CA LEU A 26 -8.79 14.77 -30.94
C LEU A 26 -7.51 13.99 -30.58
N LEU A 27 -7.61 13.14 -29.57
CA LEU A 27 -6.52 12.24 -29.18
C LEU A 27 -6.14 11.42 -30.42
N PRO A 28 -4.83 11.22 -30.69
CA PRO A 28 -4.42 10.38 -31.80
C PRO A 28 -4.90 8.95 -31.53
N GLU A 29 -5.91 8.50 -32.25
CA GLU A 29 -6.40 7.13 -32.17
C GLU A 29 -5.45 6.19 -32.90
N VAL A 30 -5.01 5.11 -32.22
CA VAL A 30 -4.17 4.07 -32.81
C VAL A 30 -5.09 3.03 -33.47
N ALA A 31 -5.44 3.23 -34.73
CA ALA A 31 -6.26 2.28 -35.48
C ALA A 31 -5.39 1.25 -36.22
N PHE A 32 -5.70 -0.04 -36.04
CA PHE A 32 -5.09 -1.15 -36.79
C PHE A 32 -6.11 -1.67 -37.81
N ALA A 33 -5.65 -1.98 -39.05
CA ALA A 33 -6.49 -2.63 -40.03
C ALA A 33 -6.71 -4.11 -39.62
N ALA A 34 -7.92 -4.64 -39.90
CA ALA A 34 -8.12 -6.09 -39.83
C ALA A 34 -7.18 -6.80 -40.81
N PRO A 35 -6.58 -7.96 -40.46
CA PRO A 35 -5.75 -8.70 -41.41
C PRO A 35 -6.58 -9.07 -42.65
N SER A 36 -6.07 -8.78 -43.84
CA SER A 36 -6.68 -9.23 -45.08
C SER A 36 -6.50 -10.74 -45.19
N THR A 37 -7.59 -11.48 -45.36
CA THR A 37 -7.54 -12.86 -45.81
C THR A 37 -7.41 -12.83 -47.34
N ASP A 38 -6.22 -13.15 -47.85
CA ASP A 38 -6.08 -13.43 -49.28
C ASP A 38 -6.86 -14.70 -49.62
N GLU A 39 -7.54 -14.73 -50.79
CA GLU A 39 -8.32 -15.85 -51.27
C GLU A 39 -7.54 -17.19 -51.44
N ALA A 40 -6.23 -17.16 -51.18
CA ALA A 40 -5.32 -18.31 -51.30
C ALA A 40 -5.00 -19.03 -49.95
N GLY A 41 -5.64 -18.68 -48.84
CA GLY A 41 -5.48 -19.43 -47.58
C GLY A 41 -4.09 -19.30 -46.93
N THR A 42 -3.24 -18.41 -47.39
CA THR A 42 -1.99 -18.05 -46.74
C THR A 42 -2.27 -16.99 -45.67
N THR A 43 -1.96 -17.29 -44.42
CA THR A 43 -2.11 -16.41 -43.27
C THR A 43 -1.38 -15.08 -43.52
N GLY A 44 -2.18 -14.02 -43.72
CA GLY A 44 -1.69 -12.63 -43.73
C GLY A 44 -0.89 -12.31 -42.46
N THR A 45 -0.23 -11.16 -42.46
CA THR A 45 0.66 -10.65 -41.38
C THR A 45 0.34 -11.20 -40.02
N THR A 46 1.31 -11.90 -39.42
CA THR A 46 1.21 -12.45 -38.04
C THR A 46 1.24 -11.40 -36.99
N GLU A 47 1.66 -10.16 -37.33
CA GLU A 47 1.74 -9.02 -36.43
C GLU A 47 1.56 -7.68 -37.15
N GLN A 48 1.14 -6.68 -36.42
CA GLN A 48 1.10 -5.28 -36.86
C GLN A 48 1.64 -4.37 -35.76
N THR A 49 2.54 -3.47 -36.13
CA THR A 49 3.16 -2.53 -35.19
C THR A 49 2.84 -1.08 -35.57
N LYS A 50 2.52 -0.28 -34.57
CA LYS A 50 2.36 1.18 -34.70
C LYS A 50 3.06 1.91 -33.59
N THR A 51 3.62 3.05 -33.93
CA THR A 51 4.28 3.97 -32.98
C THR A 51 3.52 5.29 -32.95
N VAL A 52 3.24 5.76 -31.74
CA VAL A 52 2.64 7.08 -31.49
C VAL A 52 3.61 7.90 -30.66
N THR A 53 3.77 9.15 -31.03
CA THR A 53 4.58 10.12 -30.29
C THR A 53 3.73 11.30 -29.87
N GLY A 54 4.12 11.96 -28.79
CA GLY A 54 3.46 13.19 -28.33
C GLY A 54 4.30 13.91 -27.29
N THR A 55 3.80 15.05 -26.85
CA THR A 55 4.46 15.88 -25.84
C THR A 55 3.47 16.27 -24.76
N PHE A 56 3.83 16.05 -23.50
CA PHE A 56 3.09 16.57 -22.33
C PHE A 56 3.70 17.89 -21.90
N THR A 57 2.86 18.85 -21.56
CA THR A 57 3.24 20.10 -20.92
C THR A 57 3.17 19.95 -19.38
N PRO A 58 3.83 20.81 -18.59
CA PRO A 58 3.76 20.76 -17.13
C PRO A 58 2.35 20.87 -16.53
N SER A 59 1.36 21.32 -17.30
CA SER A 59 -0.05 21.46 -16.89
C SER A 59 -0.96 20.32 -17.37
N ILE A 60 -0.38 19.21 -17.85
CA ILE A 60 -1.18 18.07 -18.30
C ILE A 60 -1.95 17.43 -17.13
N ALA A 61 -3.09 16.81 -17.44
CA ALA A 61 -3.84 16.01 -16.46
C ALA A 61 -3.00 14.83 -15.94
N ASP A 62 -3.32 14.35 -14.75
CA ASP A 62 -2.61 13.25 -14.09
C ASP A 62 -2.57 11.96 -14.92
N TRP A 63 -3.62 11.75 -15.72
CA TRP A 63 -3.82 10.52 -16.49
C TRP A 63 -4.18 10.86 -17.94
N TYR A 64 -3.47 10.24 -18.87
CA TYR A 64 -3.71 10.33 -20.29
C TYR A 64 -4.01 8.94 -20.86
N TYR A 65 -5.11 8.81 -21.60
CA TYR A 65 -5.59 7.54 -22.14
C TYR A 65 -5.43 7.54 -23.65
N LEU A 66 -4.45 6.80 -24.15
CA LEU A 66 -4.19 6.63 -25.57
C LEU A 66 -5.09 5.49 -26.11
N PRO A 67 -6.10 5.77 -26.93
CA PRO A 67 -7.01 4.75 -27.45
C PRO A 67 -6.32 3.88 -28.50
N VAL A 68 -6.51 2.56 -28.40
CA VAL A 68 -5.95 1.53 -29.28
C VAL A 68 -7.09 0.67 -29.80
N GLN A 69 -7.37 0.75 -31.10
CA GLN A 69 -8.36 -0.12 -31.74
C GLN A 69 -7.79 -1.52 -31.94
N VAL A 70 -8.28 -2.49 -31.20
CA VAL A 70 -7.87 -3.89 -31.28
C VAL A 70 -8.89 -4.65 -32.15
N PRO A 71 -8.52 -5.12 -33.35
CA PRO A 71 -9.42 -5.85 -34.22
C PRO A 71 -9.61 -7.31 -33.80
N ARG A 72 -10.49 -8.04 -34.50
CA ARG A 72 -10.65 -9.48 -34.26
C ARG A 72 -9.41 -10.26 -34.69
N GLY A 73 -9.13 -11.35 -33.96
CA GLY A 73 -8.02 -12.26 -34.25
C GLY A 73 -6.73 -11.93 -33.54
N VAL A 74 -6.67 -10.84 -32.78
CA VAL A 74 -5.53 -10.52 -31.93
C VAL A 74 -5.51 -11.45 -30.71
N ASN A 75 -4.34 -12.06 -30.43
CA ASN A 75 -4.14 -12.98 -29.32
C ASN A 75 -3.12 -12.46 -28.27
N GLN A 76 -2.31 -11.43 -28.63
CA GLN A 76 -1.36 -10.80 -27.74
C GLN A 76 -1.20 -9.31 -28.09
N ILE A 77 -1.00 -8.49 -27.09
CA ILE A 77 -0.66 -7.07 -27.19
C ILE A 77 0.68 -6.86 -26.50
N ASP A 78 1.66 -6.34 -27.23
CA ASP A 78 2.92 -5.88 -26.70
C ASP A 78 2.97 -4.36 -26.76
N VAL A 79 3.46 -3.74 -25.69
CA VAL A 79 3.64 -2.30 -25.61
C VAL A 79 5.06 -2.00 -25.13
N VAL A 80 5.73 -1.11 -25.85
CA VAL A 80 7.02 -0.53 -25.47
C VAL A 80 6.86 0.98 -25.42
N TYR A 81 7.36 1.63 -24.39
CA TYR A 81 7.32 3.08 -24.30
C TYR A 81 8.65 3.67 -23.84
N SER A 82 8.86 4.91 -24.22
CA SER A 82 9.99 5.71 -23.76
C SER A 82 9.58 7.17 -23.66
N TYR A 83 10.32 7.93 -22.89
CA TYR A 83 10.20 9.38 -22.80
C TYR A 83 11.58 10.00 -22.57
N ASP A 84 11.72 11.28 -22.94
CA ASP A 84 12.96 12.01 -22.78
C ASP A 84 13.24 12.39 -21.31
N LYS A 85 14.51 12.50 -20.97
CA LYS A 85 14.98 12.92 -19.65
C LYS A 85 15.93 14.11 -19.80
N PRO A 86 15.41 15.31 -20.11
CA PRO A 86 16.25 16.50 -20.30
C PRO A 86 16.97 16.87 -19.00
N ALA A 87 18.12 17.50 -19.13
CA ALA A 87 18.80 18.10 -18.00
C ALA A 87 17.93 19.24 -17.43
N VAL A 88 17.76 19.25 -16.11
CA VAL A 88 17.02 20.28 -15.40
C VAL A 88 17.88 20.96 -14.34
N PRO A 89 17.60 22.22 -13.98
CA PRO A 89 18.32 22.90 -12.89
C PRO A 89 18.21 22.14 -11.57
N ALA A 90 19.20 22.32 -10.70
CA ALA A 90 19.15 21.76 -9.35
C ALA A 90 17.86 22.20 -8.61
N GLY A 91 17.21 21.27 -7.93
CA GLY A 91 15.93 21.48 -7.26
C GLY A 91 14.69 21.43 -8.17
N THR A 92 14.89 21.30 -9.49
CA THR A 92 13.78 21.07 -10.43
C THR A 92 13.62 19.58 -10.70
N ARG A 93 12.37 19.09 -10.74
CA ARG A 93 12.10 17.68 -11.07
C ARG A 93 12.22 17.45 -12.58
N GLY A 94 12.87 16.36 -12.94
CA GLY A 94 12.93 15.87 -14.32
C GLY A 94 11.64 15.17 -14.74
N ASN A 95 11.63 14.61 -15.96
CA ASN A 95 10.49 13.85 -16.46
C ASN A 95 10.38 12.49 -15.77
N ALA A 96 9.18 12.13 -15.35
CA ALA A 96 8.77 10.79 -14.93
C ALA A 96 7.38 10.51 -15.50
N CYS A 97 7.20 9.35 -16.11
CA CYS A 97 5.93 8.95 -16.71
C CYS A 97 5.70 7.46 -16.46
N ASP A 98 4.53 7.15 -15.95
CA ASP A 98 4.09 5.80 -15.64
C ASP A 98 3.30 5.20 -16.81
N ILE A 99 3.16 3.87 -16.83
CA ILE A 99 2.41 3.18 -17.87
C ILE A 99 1.56 2.04 -17.32
N GLY A 100 0.41 1.83 -17.95
CA GLY A 100 -0.50 0.73 -17.71
C GLY A 100 -1.46 0.49 -18.87
N MET A 101 -2.46 -0.37 -18.66
CA MET A 101 -3.39 -0.77 -19.70
C MET A 101 -4.80 -0.98 -19.16
N PHE A 102 -5.80 -0.52 -19.92
CA PHE A 102 -7.21 -0.83 -19.73
C PHE A 102 -7.78 -1.53 -20.97
N GLY A 103 -8.63 -2.52 -20.76
CA GLY A 103 -9.35 -3.25 -21.80
C GLY A 103 -10.58 -2.50 -22.31
N PRO A 104 -11.32 -3.11 -23.25
CA PRO A 104 -12.48 -2.47 -23.90
C PRO A 104 -13.67 -2.29 -22.97
N GLU A 105 -13.66 -2.86 -21.77
CA GLU A 105 -14.65 -2.61 -20.72
C GLU A 105 -14.57 -1.20 -20.15
N GLY A 106 -13.54 -0.43 -20.53
CA GLY A 106 -13.38 0.99 -20.24
C GLY A 106 -12.46 1.29 -19.06
N HIS A 107 -12.16 2.59 -18.92
CA HIS A 107 -11.16 3.11 -17.96
C HIS A 107 -11.76 4.07 -16.93
N GLN A 108 -13.08 4.10 -16.76
CA GLN A 108 -13.73 4.97 -15.77
C GLN A 108 -13.18 4.68 -14.37
N LEU A 109 -13.09 5.71 -13.54
CA LEU A 109 -12.61 5.58 -12.17
C LEU A 109 -13.41 4.50 -11.40
N GLY A 110 -12.71 3.52 -10.86
CA GLY A 110 -13.29 2.38 -10.14
C GLY A 110 -13.83 1.26 -11.02
N ASN A 111 -13.59 1.27 -12.33
CA ASN A 111 -14.00 0.18 -13.22
C ASN A 111 -12.98 -0.97 -13.21
N GLU A 112 -13.15 -1.91 -12.28
CA GLU A 112 -12.27 -3.07 -12.11
C GLU A 112 -12.21 -3.97 -13.36
N ARG A 113 -13.31 -4.10 -14.10
CA ARG A 113 -13.37 -5.00 -15.27
C ARG A 113 -12.49 -4.54 -16.42
N GLY A 114 -12.29 -3.23 -16.55
CA GLY A 114 -11.44 -2.68 -17.59
C GLY A 114 -9.95 -2.71 -17.25
N PHE A 115 -9.58 -2.83 -15.98
CA PHE A 115 -8.19 -2.84 -15.57
C PHE A 115 -7.43 -4.07 -16.09
N ARG A 116 -6.30 -3.85 -16.76
CA ARG A 116 -5.46 -4.90 -17.32
C ARG A 116 -4.01 -4.85 -16.84
N GLY A 117 -3.65 -3.88 -16.01
CA GLY A 117 -2.35 -3.83 -15.35
C GLY A 117 -1.72 -2.45 -15.32
N TRP A 118 -0.74 -2.36 -14.44
CA TRP A 118 0.03 -1.15 -14.16
C TRP A 118 1.46 -1.51 -13.78
N SER A 119 2.44 -0.73 -14.22
CA SER A 119 3.83 -0.89 -13.82
C SER A 119 4.48 0.37 -13.25
N GLY A 120 3.74 1.47 -13.12
CA GLY A 120 4.42 2.71 -12.75
C GLY A 120 5.50 3.10 -13.76
N GLY A 121 6.56 3.71 -13.29
CA GLY A 121 7.67 4.17 -14.12
C GLY A 121 8.90 3.24 -14.16
N PHE A 122 8.83 2.05 -13.59
CA PHE A 122 9.99 1.16 -13.46
C PHE A 122 10.14 0.13 -14.60
N ARG A 123 9.14 -0.01 -15.49
CA ARG A 123 9.19 -0.82 -16.70
C ARG A 123 9.02 0.04 -17.94
N ASP A 124 9.71 -0.31 -19.01
CA ASP A 124 9.58 0.34 -20.31
C ASP A 124 8.75 -0.47 -21.32
N ARG A 125 8.27 -1.66 -20.91
CA ARG A 125 7.50 -2.58 -21.77
C ARG A 125 6.64 -3.54 -20.98
N PHE A 126 5.60 -4.03 -21.63
CA PHE A 126 4.80 -5.14 -21.15
C PHE A 126 4.13 -5.91 -22.28
N SER A 127 3.72 -7.13 -21.97
CA SER A 127 2.96 -8.02 -22.85
C SER A 127 1.72 -8.55 -22.13
N ILE A 128 0.62 -8.70 -22.84
CA ILE A 128 -0.63 -9.30 -22.35
C ILE A 128 -1.16 -10.28 -23.39
N SER A 129 -1.40 -11.53 -22.96
CA SER A 129 -2.09 -12.55 -23.74
C SER A 129 -3.16 -13.25 -22.91
N ALA A 130 -3.88 -14.22 -23.51
CA ALA A 130 -4.88 -15.00 -22.77
C ALA A 130 -4.26 -15.90 -21.69
N SER A 131 -3.03 -16.38 -21.91
CA SER A 131 -2.34 -17.35 -21.05
C SER A 131 -1.37 -16.74 -20.05
N GLU A 132 -0.81 -15.58 -20.36
CA GLU A 132 0.25 -14.95 -19.57
C GLU A 132 0.27 -13.43 -19.76
N ALA A 133 0.86 -12.73 -18.82
CA ALA A 133 1.14 -11.31 -18.90
C ALA A 133 2.43 -10.99 -18.12
N THR A 134 3.07 -9.89 -18.49
CA THR A 134 4.16 -9.32 -17.70
C THR A 134 3.72 -9.11 -16.25
N PRO A 135 4.53 -9.43 -15.24
CA PRO A 135 4.21 -9.14 -13.83
C PRO A 135 3.75 -7.68 -13.65
N GLY A 136 2.67 -7.47 -12.89
CA GLY A 136 1.95 -6.20 -12.80
C GLY A 136 0.71 -6.12 -13.72
N TYR A 137 0.64 -6.99 -14.72
CA TYR A 137 -0.47 -7.07 -15.68
C TYR A 137 -1.30 -8.33 -15.50
N LEU A 138 -2.53 -8.30 -15.99
CA LEU A 138 -3.51 -9.38 -15.86
C LEU A 138 -3.65 -10.12 -17.18
N ALA A 139 -3.28 -11.39 -17.18
CA ALA A 139 -3.54 -12.30 -18.29
C ALA A 139 -5.07 -12.49 -18.48
N GLY A 140 -5.47 -12.70 -19.72
CA GLY A 140 -6.87 -12.92 -20.07
C GLY A 140 -7.11 -12.68 -21.56
N PRO A 141 -8.26 -13.09 -22.11
CA PRO A 141 -8.56 -12.97 -23.53
C PRO A 141 -8.35 -11.55 -24.06
N ILE A 142 -7.77 -11.47 -25.25
CA ILE A 142 -7.69 -10.21 -26.00
C ILE A 142 -8.98 -10.09 -26.81
N THR A 143 -9.92 -9.28 -26.30
CA THR A 143 -11.21 -9.05 -26.93
C THR A 143 -11.14 -7.86 -27.89
N PRO A 144 -11.81 -7.90 -29.06
CA PRO A 144 -11.88 -6.77 -29.96
C PRO A 144 -12.56 -5.57 -29.31
N GLY A 145 -12.09 -4.36 -29.63
CA GLY A 145 -12.65 -3.11 -29.12
C GLY A 145 -11.59 -2.05 -28.86
N THR A 146 -11.98 -0.97 -28.22
CA THR A 146 -11.09 0.13 -27.89
C THR A 146 -10.42 -0.12 -26.55
N TRP A 147 -9.16 -0.52 -26.58
CA TRP A 147 -8.27 -0.59 -25.42
C TRP A 147 -7.64 0.76 -25.17
N HIS A 148 -7.04 0.97 -23.99
CA HIS A 148 -6.37 2.22 -23.67
C HIS A 148 -5.03 1.94 -22.99
N VAL A 149 -3.94 2.43 -23.61
CA VAL A 149 -2.68 2.60 -22.88
C VAL A 149 -2.85 3.83 -22.01
N ILE A 150 -2.75 3.66 -20.69
CA ILE A 150 -2.73 4.79 -19.74
C ILE A 150 -1.29 5.23 -19.55
N LEU A 151 -1.04 6.53 -19.70
CA LEU A 151 0.20 7.19 -19.33
C LEU A 151 -0.07 8.08 -18.12
N GLY A 152 0.80 7.99 -17.12
CA GLY A 152 0.74 8.81 -15.92
C GLY A 152 1.94 9.76 -15.85
N PRO A 153 1.90 10.95 -16.49
CA PRO A 153 3.00 11.92 -16.38
C PRO A 153 3.13 12.38 -14.93
N TYR A 154 3.95 11.69 -14.16
CA TYR A 154 4.11 11.89 -12.71
C TYR A 154 4.80 13.23 -12.41
N THR A 155 5.88 13.53 -13.16
CA THR A 155 6.49 14.85 -13.21
C THR A 155 6.84 15.21 -14.65
N VAL A 156 6.65 16.48 -15.00
CA VAL A 156 6.98 17.02 -16.32
C VAL A 156 7.94 18.19 -16.15
N ALA A 157 9.10 18.10 -16.76
CA ALA A 157 10.11 19.16 -16.76
C ALA A 157 9.57 20.44 -17.43
N PRO A 158 10.11 21.64 -17.13
CA PRO A 158 9.69 22.89 -17.78
C PRO A 158 9.71 22.86 -19.30
N GLN A 159 10.61 22.05 -19.90
CA GLN A 159 10.73 21.87 -21.34
C GLN A 159 9.63 20.99 -21.95
N GLY A 160 8.85 20.34 -21.12
CA GLY A 160 7.89 19.31 -21.51
C GLY A 160 8.45 17.89 -21.40
N LEU A 161 7.59 16.90 -21.67
CA LEU A 161 7.92 15.47 -21.71
C LEU A 161 7.52 14.94 -23.09
N ASN A 162 8.50 14.57 -23.89
CA ASN A 162 8.26 13.90 -25.17
C ASN A 162 8.20 12.39 -24.95
N TYR A 163 7.10 11.76 -25.36
CA TYR A 163 6.90 10.33 -25.22
C TYR A 163 6.76 9.64 -26.57
N GLN A 164 7.12 8.35 -26.57
CA GLN A 164 6.88 7.43 -27.67
C GLN A 164 6.28 6.15 -27.11
N VAL A 165 5.17 5.68 -27.71
CA VAL A 165 4.52 4.41 -27.38
C VAL A 165 4.44 3.59 -28.66
N THR A 166 5.03 2.39 -28.64
CA THR A 166 4.98 1.42 -29.73
C THR A 166 4.11 0.25 -29.32
N ILE A 167 3.06 -0.02 -30.07
CA ILE A 167 2.10 -1.09 -29.83
C ILE A 167 2.24 -2.11 -30.95
N THR A 168 2.43 -3.39 -30.58
CA THR A 168 2.44 -4.53 -31.51
C THR A 168 1.28 -5.45 -31.17
N LEU A 169 0.43 -5.71 -32.16
CA LEU A 169 -0.67 -6.66 -32.09
C LEU A 169 -0.25 -7.94 -32.81
N HIS A 170 -0.29 -9.08 -32.11
CA HIS A 170 -0.05 -10.40 -32.67
C HIS A 170 -1.36 -11.08 -32.97
N TYR A 171 -1.44 -11.78 -34.10
CA TYR A 171 -2.64 -12.43 -34.58
C TYR A 171 -2.49 -13.95 -34.51
N GLY A 172 -3.55 -14.62 -34.08
CA GLY A 172 -3.58 -16.07 -33.95
C GLY A 172 -4.65 -16.56 -32.98
N PRO A 173 -4.64 -17.88 -32.69
CA PRO A 173 -5.52 -18.44 -31.66
C PRO A 173 -5.19 -17.86 -30.26
N GLN A 174 -6.21 -17.65 -29.44
CA GLN A 174 -6.04 -17.05 -28.08
C GLN A 174 -5.17 -17.87 -27.12
N GLY A 175 -4.83 -19.08 -27.41
CA GLY A 175 -4.11 -19.93 -26.47
C GLY A 175 -4.98 -20.44 -25.31
N LYS A 176 -4.36 -21.14 -24.35
CA LYS A 176 -5.05 -21.62 -23.15
C LYS A 176 -5.27 -20.44 -22.19
N PRO A 177 -6.48 -20.28 -21.64
CA PRO A 177 -6.74 -19.24 -20.66
C PRO A 177 -5.85 -19.41 -19.42
N PHE A 178 -5.35 -18.32 -18.90
CA PHE A 178 -4.71 -18.24 -17.59
C PHE A 178 -5.65 -18.80 -16.52
N LYS A 179 -5.13 -19.57 -15.60
CA LYS A 179 -5.87 -20.11 -14.45
C LYS A 179 -5.28 -19.52 -13.18
N PRO A 180 -6.02 -18.69 -12.46
CA PRO A 180 -5.58 -18.21 -11.16
C PRO A 180 -5.29 -19.37 -10.19
N ASN A 181 -4.20 -19.25 -9.47
CA ASN A 181 -3.80 -20.13 -8.38
C ASN A 181 -3.45 -19.27 -7.15
N PRO A 182 -4.45 -18.72 -6.43
CA PRO A 182 -4.21 -17.87 -5.28
C PRO A 182 -3.61 -18.65 -4.10
N ALA A 183 -3.04 -17.94 -3.14
CA ALA A 183 -2.51 -18.53 -1.92
C ALA A 183 -3.58 -19.35 -1.17
N PRO A 184 -3.19 -20.48 -0.54
CA PRO A 184 -4.04 -21.19 0.40
C PRO A 184 -4.45 -20.30 1.57
N LEU A 185 -5.67 -20.51 2.09
CA LEU A 185 -6.22 -19.74 3.21
C LEU A 185 -5.63 -20.10 4.58
N THR A 186 -4.70 -21.04 4.63
CA THR A 186 -4.09 -21.57 5.87
C THR A 186 -2.63 -21.94 5.67
N ALA A 187 -1.82 -21.82 6.73
CA ALA A 187 -0.47 -22.38 6.85
C ALA A 187 -0.44 -23.39 8.01
N PRO A 188 -0.75 -24.67 7.76
CA PRO A 188 -1.00 -25.68 8.83
C PRO A 188 0.17 -25.87 9.78
N ALA A 189 1.42 -25.83 9.29
CA ALA A 189 2.61 -26.05 10.11
C ALA A 189 2.88 -24.97 11.17
N ARG A 190 2.25 -23.78 11.04
CA ARG A 190 2.37 -22.66 11.98
C ARG A 190 1.14 -22.43 12.84
N GLN A 191 0.10 -23.26 12.73
CA GLN A 191 -1.11 -23.14 13.55
C GLN A 191 -0.80 -23.46 15.01
N ARG A 192 -0.92 -22.47 15.88
CA ARG A 192 -0.70 -22.58 17.34
C ARG A 192 -1.95 -22.27 18.16
N GLY A 193 -3.10 -22.11 17.49
CA GLY A 193 -4.32 -21.60 18.13
C GLY A 193 -4.16 -20.14 18.55
N LYS A 194 -4.69 -19.77 19.70
CA LYS A 194 -4.57 -18.42 20.25
C LYS A 194 -3.15 -18.10 20.65
N SER A 195 -2.47 -17.27 19.88
CA SER A 195 -1.04 -17.02 20.02
C SER A 195 -0.62 -15.66 19.42
N TRP A 196 0.65 -15.29 19.65
CA TRP A 196 1.34 -14.21 18.94
C TRP A 196 1.87 -14.74 17.61
N TYR A 197 1.57 -14.06 16.51
CA TYR A 197 2.00 -14.36 15.15
C TYR A 197 2.79 -13.19 14.57
N ARG A 198 3.94 -13.48 13.98
CA ARG A 198 4.84 -12.49 13.37
C ARG A 198 4.49 -12.33 11.90
N GLY A 199 4.38 -11.10 11.43
CA GLY A 199 4.10 -10.84 10.02
C GLY A 199 4.61 -9.49 9.55
N ASP A 200 4.95 -9.45 8.27
CA ASP A 200 5.27 -8.22 7.54
C ASP A 200 4.11 -7.91 6.59
N ALA A 201 3.47 -6.79 6.80
CA ALA A 201 2.24 -6.42 6.10
C ALA A 201 2.46 -5.39 4.98
N HIS A 202 3.73 -5.15 4.58
CA HIS A 202 4.09 -4.23 3.52
C HIS A 202 5.32 -4.75 2.76
N LEU A 203 5.08 -5.41 1.61
CA LEU A 203 6.10 -6.12 0.84
C LEU A 203 5.84 -6.03 -0.66
N HIS A 204 6.92 -5.86 -1.44
CA HIS A 204 6.89 -5.69 -2.88
C HIS A 204 7.64 -6.79 -3.63
N THR A 205 7.13 -7.11 -4.83
CA THR A 205 7.71 -8.10 -5.73
C THR A 205 7.95 -7.53 -7.12
N VAL A 206 8.42 -8.37 -8.03
CA VAL A 206 8.49 -8.04 -9.47
C VAL A 206 7.11 -7.76 -10.10
N HIS A 207 6.02 -7.89 -9.37
CA HIS A 207 4.70 -7.47 -9.84
C HIS A 207 4.46 -5.96 -9.71
N SER A 208 5.29 -5.28 -8.94
CA SER A 208 5.42 -3.82 -8.93
C SER A 208 6.88 -3.43 -9.16
N ASP A 209 7.45 -2.56 -8.39
CA ASP A 209 8.83 -2.09 -8.48
C ASP A 209 9.80 -2.87 -7.59
N GLY A 210 9.31 -3.85 -6.86
CA GLY A 210 10.13 -4.82 -6.15
C GLY A 210 11.01 -5.63 -7.11
N ARG A 211 12.16 -6.09 -6.62
CA ARG A 211 13.13 -6.87 -7.40
C ARG A 211 13.17 -8.34 -7.03
N ARG A 212 12.45 -8.72 -5.96
CA ARG A 212 12.30 -10.13 -5.58
C ARG A 212 11.19 -10.78 -6.39
N THR A 213 11.47 -11.97 -6.90
CA THR A 213 10.42 -12.84 -7.40
C THR A 213 9.58 -13.39 -6.22
N PRO A 214 8.33 -13.82 -6.46
CA PRO A 214 7.52 -14.42 -5.41
C PRO A 214 8.21 -15.53 -4.62
N PRO A 215 8.90 -16.55 -5.21
CA PRO A 215 9.60 -17.58 -4.43
C PRO A 215 10.77 -17.03 -3.61
N GLU A 216 11.50 -16.02 -4.08
CA GLU A 216 12.57 -15.37 -3.31
C GLU A 216 12.00 -14.65 -2.08
N LEU A 217 10.90 -13.92 -2.24
CA LEU A 217 10.24 -13.25 -1.11
C LEU A 217 9.71 -14.24 -0.08
N VAL A 218 9.10 -15.35 -0.51
CA VAL A 218 8.65 -16.44 0.39
C VAL A 218 9.84 -17.04 1.16
N ALA A 219 10.97 -17.27 0.49
CA ALA A 219 12.15 -17.82 1.13
C ALA A 219 12.72 -16.86 2.20
N GLU A 220 12.81 -15.57 1.92
CA GLU A 220 13.29 -14.56 2.86
C GLU A 220 12.31 -14.36 4.03
N ALA A 221 11.01 -14.30 3.80
CA ALA A 221 9.99 -14.21 4.85
C ALA A 221 10.07 -15.39 5.84
N ARG A 222 10.25 -16.61 5.31
CA ARG A 222 10.46 -17.82 6.13
C ARG A 222 11.76 -17.78 6.90
N ALA A 223 12.86 -17.35 6.27
CA ALA A 223 14.17 -17.19 6.92
C ALA A 223 14.14 -16.14 8.03
N ALA A 224 13.37 -15.08 7.88
CA ALA A 224 13.13 -14.07 8.90
C ALA A 224 12.24 -14.56 10.07
N GLY A 225 11.67 -15.77 9.97
CA GLY A 225 10.82 -16.37 11.00
C GLY A 225 9.39 -15.82 11.04
N LEU A 226 8.90 -15.30 9.93
CA LEU A 226 7.50 -14.85 9.83
C LEU A 226 6.53 -16.03 9.82
N ASP A 227 5.36 -15.83 10.40
CA ASP A 227 4.22 -16.75 10.34
C ASP A 227 3.28 -16.38 9.19
N PHE A 228 3.21 -15.09 8.85
CA PHE A 228 2.45 -14.58 7.72
C PHE A 228 3.14 -13.39 7.04
N MET A 229 2.77 -13.13 5.81
CA MET A 229 3.13 -11.92 5.08
C MET A 229 1.93 -11.38 4.30
N VAL A 230 1.95 -10.10 3.97
CA VAL A 230 0.98 -9.49 3.04
C VAL A 230 1.73 -8.99 1.82
N SER A 231 1.33 -9.45 0.63
CA SER A 231 1.84 -8.90 -0.63
C SER A 231 1.07 -7.63 -0.97
N THR A 232 1.76 -6.52 -1.11
CA THR A 232 1.19 -5.18 -1.31
C THR A 232 1.77 -4.48 -2.53
N ASP A 233 1.97 -5.21 -3.63
CA ASP A 233 2.46 -4.63 -4.89
C ASP A 233 1.66 -3.39 -5.29
N HIS A 234 2.34 -2.33 -5.78
CA HIS A 234 1.74 -1.04 -6.12
C HIS A 234 0.67 -1.15 -7.21
N ASN A 235 -0.55 -0.73 -6.91
CA ASN A 235 -1.66 -0.52 -7.85
C ASN A 235 -2.00 -1.72 -8.74
N THR A 236 -1.72 -2.94 -8.28
CA THR A 236 -1.99 -4.17 -9.03
C THR A 236 -2.38 -5.32 -8.10
N SER A 237 -3.25 -6.19 -8.60
CA SER A 237 -3.63 -7.45 -7.93
C SER A 237 -3.01 -8.68 -8.60
N SER A 238 -2.06 -8.51 -9.52
CA SER A 238 -1.57 -9.59 -10.38
C SER A 238 -0.82 -10.69 -9.61
N SER A 239 -0.05 -10.35 -8.57
CA SER A 239 0.63 -11.33 -7.70
C SER A 239 -0.36 -12.20 -6.94
N ALA A 240 -1.49 -11.63 -6.50
CA ALA A 240 -2.53 -12.34 -5.76
C ALA A 240 -3.12 -13.55 -6.51
N LEU A 241 -3.02 -13.55 -7.82
CA LEU A 241 -3.52 -14.62 -8.67
C LEU A 241 -2.55 -15.80 -8.82
N GLN A 242 -1.32 -15.70 -8.28
CA GLN A 242 -0.24 -16.66 -8.54
C GLN A 242 0.45 -17.18 -7.26
N TRP A 243 0.13 -16.68 -6.09
CA TRP A 243 0.79 -17.05 -4.83
C TRP A 243 0.69 -18.53 -4.50
N GLY A 244 -0.33 -19.25 -4.99
CA GLY A 244 -0.49 -20.69 -4.80
C GLY A 244 0.64 -21.53 -5.43
N ASP A 245 1.32 -21.00 -6.45
CA ASP A 245 2.47 -21.67 -7.08
C ASP A 245 3.73 -21.63 -6.19
N HIS A 246 3.74 -20.75 -5.17
CA HIS A 246 4.88 -20.50 -4.28
C HIS A 246 4.54 -20.70 -2.80
N ALA A 247 3.29 -21.07 -2.50
CA ALA A 247 2.82 -21.26 -1.14
C ALA A 247 3.50 -22.43 -0.44
N THR A 248 3.75 -22.29 0.86
CA THR A 248 4.30 -23.32 1.74
C THR A 248 3.31 -23.55 2.89
N ASP A 249 3.46 -24.66 3.61
CA ASP A 249 2.59 -25.00 4.75
C ASP A 249 2.95 -24.23 6.04
N ASP A 250 4.08 -23.51 6.03
CA ASP A 250 4.64 -22.81 7.19
C ASP A 250 4.66 -21.27 7.06
N LEU A 251 4.07 -20.70 5.99
CA LEU A 251 3.91 -19.26 5.82
C LEU A 251 2.51 -18.95 5.24
N LEU A 252 1.71 -18.17 5.96
CA LEU A 252 0.43 -17.69 5.44
C LEU A 252 0.66 -16.44 4.59
N ILE A 253 0.22 -16.47 3.33
CA ILE A 253 0.29 -15.33 2.43
C ILE A 253 -1.09 -14.69 2.33
N LEU A 254 -1.20 -13.44 2.75
CA LEU A 254 -2.39 -12.62 2.58
C LEU A 254 -2.22 -11.71 1.36
N ASN A 255 -3.32 -11.49 0.64
CA ASN A 255 -3.32 -10.53 -0.45
C ASN A 255 -3.56 -9.12 0.07
N GLY A 256 -2.92 -8.17 -0.54
CA GLY A 256 -3.10 -6.74 -0.37
C GLY A 256 -2.77 -6.01 -1.66
N GLU A 257 -2.82 -4.70 -1.59
CA GLU A 257 -2.40 -3.78 -2.63
C GLU A 257 -1.96 -2.50 -1.95
N GLU A 258 -0.78 -2.00 -2.22
CA GLU A 258 -0.47 -0.64 -1.86
C GLU A 258 -1.07 0.31 -2.89
N VAL A 259 -2.15 0.97 -2.49
CA VAL A 259 -2.83 1.97 -3.31
C VAL A 259 -2.01 3.25 -3.29
N THR A 260 -1.18 3.38 -4.33
CA THR A 260 -0.17 4.42 -4.47
C THR A 260 -0.74 5.59 -5.25
N THR A 261 -1.32 6.54 -4.53
CA THR A 261 -1.88 7.76 -5.09
C THR A 261 -0.80 8.86 -5.18
N ARG A 262 -1.15 10.02 -5.73
CA ARG A 262 -0.28 11.21 -5.71
C ARG A 262 -0.42 12.07 -4.44
N SER A 263 -1.17 11.58 -3.46
CA SER A 263 -1.42 12.23 -2.16
C SER A 263 -1.08 11.31 -0.98
N GLY A 264 -0.17 10.39 -1.17
CA GLY A 264 0.21 9.40 -0.19
C GLY A 264 -0.22 7.98 -0.57
N HIS A 265 0.36 7.03 0.14
CA HIS A 265 0.17 5.61 -0.08
C HIS A 265 -0.64 4.99 1.06
N TRP A 266 -1.44 4.00 0.72
CA TRP A 266 -2.23 3.29 1.72
C TRP A 266 -2.43 1.82 1.33
N PRO A 267 -1.75 0.88 1.99
CA PRO A 267 -2.01 -0.53 1.84
C PRO A 267 -3.44 -0.91 2.22
N ALA A 268 -4.13 -1.54 1.27
CA ALA A 268 -5.35 -2.30 1.49
C ALA A 268 -4.96 -3.74 1.78
N ILE A 269 -5.04 -4.19 3.02
CA ILE A 269 -4.59 -5.52 3.43
C ILE A 269 -5.73 -6.50 3.63
N GLY A 270 -5.50 -7.76 3.28
CA GLY A 270 -6.49 -8.82 3.41
C GLY A 270 -7.54 -8.81 2.29
N LEU A 271 -7.20 -8.40 1.08
CA LEU A 271 -8.10 -8.43 -0.07
C LEU A 271 -8.35 -9.88 -0.55
N PRO A 272 -9.53 -10.18 -1.13
CA PRO A 272 -9.70 -11.39 -1.93
C PRO A 272 -8.74 -11.41 -3.13
N ALA A 273 -8.32 -12.58 -3.57
CA ALA A 273 -7.49 -12.72 -4.76
C ALA A 273 -8.15 -12.07 -5.98
N GLY A 274 -7.40 -11.24 -6.70
CA GLY A 274 -7.87 -10.52 -7.87
C GLY A 274 -8.73 -9.28 -7.60
N LYS A 275 -9.03 -8.97 -6.32
CA LYS A 275 -9.61 -7.66 -5.97
C LYS A 275 -8.54 -6.60 -6.19
N TRP A 276 -8.91 -5.58 -6.97
CA TRP A 276 -8.09 -4.42 -7.27
C TRP A 276 -8.78 -3.15 -6.79
N ILE A 277 -8.00 -2.16 -6.31
CA ILE A 277 -8.47 -0.87 -5.83
C ILE A 277 -7.90 0.23 -6.73
N ASP A 278 -8.74 1.12 -7.20
CA ASP A 278 -8.29 2.21 -8.08
C ASP A 278 -7.61 3.33 -7.29
N TRP A 279 -6.46 3.79 -7.77
CA TRP A 279 -5.60 4.80 -7.13
C TRP A 279 -5.69 6.18 -7.79
N ARG A 280 -6.45 6.32 -8.88
CA ARG A 280 -6.42 7.49 -9.77
C ARG A 280 -7.21 8.68 -9.24
N TYR A 281 -6.99 9.03 -7.97
CA TYR A 281 -7.60 10.19 -7.30
C TYR A 281 -6.59 10.87 -6.37
N ARG A 282 -6.99 11.99 -5.75
CA ARG A 282 -6.16 12.77 -4.82
C ARG A 282 -6.91 13.01 -3.51
N ALA A 283 -6.20 13.35 -2.44
CA ALA A 283 -6.76 13.69 -1.13
C ALA A 283 -7.70 14.91 -1.15
N GLY A 284 -7.58 15.78 -2.16
CA GLY A 284 -8.49 16.91 -2.34
C GLY A 284 -9.96 16.53 -2.60
N ASP A 285 -10.22 15.28 -2.99
CA ASP A 285 -11.58 14.71 -3.04
C ASP A 285 -11.76 13.61 -1.99
N PRO A 286 -12.24 13.96 -0.78
CA PRO A 286 -12.42 12.99 0.30
C PRO A 286 -13.52 11.95 0.00
N SER A 287 -14.40 12.19 -0.96
CA SER A 287 -15.45 11.25 -1.34
C SER A 287 -14.86 10.02 -2.06
N ASP A 288 -13.86 10.22 -2.90
CA ASP A 288 -13.19 9.12 -3.60
C ASP A 288 -12.39 8.26 -2.62
N PHE A 289 -11.61 8.86 -1.71
CA PHE A 289 -10.91 8.09 -0.69
C PHE A 289 -11.87 7.22 0.13
N ARG A 290 -12.97 7.80 0.64
CA ARG A 290 -14.00 7.04 1.36
C ARG A 290 -14.62 5.93 0.52
N ARG A 291 -14.93 6.21 -0.75
CA ARG A 291 -15.49 5.24 -1.70
C ARG A 291 -14.59 4.01 -1.86
N PHE A 292 -13.28 4.20 -1.97
CA PHE A 292 -12.33 3.10 -2.19
C PHE A 292 -11.99 2.35 -0.90
N THR A 293 -11.87 3.05 0.22
CA THR A 293 -11.70 2.41 1.53
C THR A 293 -12.92 1.58 1.93
N GLU A 294 -14.13 2.03 1.61
CA GLU A 294 -15.35 1.25 1.81
C GLU A 294 -15.37 -0.06 1.00
N GLN A 295 -14.73 -0.10 -0.17
CA GLN A 295 -14.59 -1.36 -0.92
C GLN A 295 -13.72 -2.37 -0.19
N VAL A 296 -12.65 -1.90 0.46
CA VAL A 296 -11.79 -2.73 1.32
C VAL A 296 -12.56 -3.25 2.53
N HIS A 297 -13.29 -2.38 3.22
CA HIS A 297 -14.09 -2.75 4.38
C HIS A 297 -15.20 -3.75 4.04
N LYS A 298 -15.85 -3.61 2.88
CA LYS A 298 -16.90 -4.56 2.40
C LYS A 298 -16.41 -5.99 2.26
N VAL A 299 -15.14 -6.19 1.97
CA VAL A 299 -14.53 -7.52 1.88
C VAL A 299 -13.81 -7.94 3.16
N GLY A 300 -13.97 -7.17 4.24
CA GLY A 300 -13.37 -7.43 5.55
C GLY A 300 -11.86 -7.20 5.58
N GLY A 301 -11.32 -6.39 4.68
CA GLY A 301 -9.95 -5.91 4.68
C GLY A 301 -9.75 -4.70 5.59
N LEU A 302 -8.51 -4.27 5.77
CA LEU A 302 -8.13 -3.09 6.55
C LEU A 302 -7.36 -2.09 5.68
N VAL A 303 -7.48 -0.83 6.02
CA VAL A 303 -6.83 0.32 5.39
C VAL A 303 -5.70 0.81 6.29
N THR A 304 -4.49 0.92 5.75
CA THR A 304 -3.31 1.38 6.49
C THR A 304 -2.84 2.73 5.97
N ALA A 305 -2.64 3.72 6.83
CA ALA A 305 -1.87 4.92 6.48
C ALA A 305 -0.39 4.53 6.47
N ALA A 306 0.22 4.37 5.28
CA ALA A 306 1.60 3.92 5.14
C ALA A 306 2.59 5.07 5.31
N HIS A 307 3.75 4.78 5.92
CA HIS A 307 4.92 5.69 6.04
C HIS A 307 4.56 7.19 5.93
N PRO A 308 3.68 7.70 6.83
CA PRO A 308 2.93 8.94 6.59
C PRO A 308 3.80 10.21 6.47
N PHE A 309 5.07 10.13 6.87
CA PHE A 309 6.04 11.23 6.78
C PHE A 309 7.18 10.95 5.79
N ALA A 310 7.03 9.93 4.93
CA ALA A 310 8.04 9.62 3.93
C ALA A 310 8.34 10.81 3.03
N ASN A 311 9.62 11.14 2.85
CA ASN A 311 10.09 12.32 2.15
C ASN A 311 10.35 12.04 0.65
N CYS A 312 9.52 11.22 0.01
CA CYS A 312 9.50 11.08 -1.43
C CYS A 312 8.32 11.83 -2.04
N PHE A 313 8.39 12.08 -3.34
CA PHE A 313 7.34 12.85 -4.01
C PHE A 313 6.05 12.04 -4.13
N GLY A 314 4.97 12.57 -3.54
CA GLY A 314 3.66 11.91 -3.53
C GLY A 314 3.52 10.79 -2.47
N CYS A 315 4.53 10.55 -1.63
CA CYS A 315 4.48 9.51 -0.61
C CYS A 315 3.87 9.98 0.71
N THR A 316 4.02 11.25 1.06
CA THR A 316 3.46 11.82 2.28
C THR A 316 1.95 11.61 2.34
N TYR A 317 1.46 11.02 3.42
CA TYR A 317 0.04 10.71 3.59
C TYR A 317 -0.79 11.96 3.89
N GLU A 318 -1.64 12.35 2.95
CA GLU A 318 -2.47 13.56 3.01
C GLU A 318 -3.96 13.26 3.31
N PHE A 319 -4.32 11.99 3.45
CA PHE A 319 -5.70 11.59 3.70
C PHE A 319 -6.09 11.69 5.19
N ALA A 320 -7.38 11.59 5.45
CA ALA A 320 -7.95 11.64 6.79
C ALA A 320 -7.61 10.35 7.59
N TYR A 321 -6.89 10.51 8.69
CA TYR A 321 -6.47 9.38 9.54
C TYR A 321 -7.64 8.64 10.18
N GLU A 322 -8.75 9.30 10.45
CA GLU A 322 -9.95 8.68 11.03
C GLU A 322 -10.64 7.66 10.12
N ILE A 323 -10.25 7.60 8.85
CA ILE A 323 -10.73 6.60 7.89
C ILE A 323 -9.82 5.36 7.88
N ALA A 324 -8.56 5.52 8.26
CA ALA A 324 -7.60 4.43 8.34
C ALA A 324 -7.89 3.52 9.55
N ASP A 325 -7.77 2.21 9.34
CA ASP A 325 -7.87 1.22 10.43
C ASP A 325 -6.54 1.05 11.17
N LEU A 326 -5.43 1.33 10.49
CA LEU A 326 -4.06 1.15 10.96
C LEU A 326 -3.18 2.33 10.54
N VAL A 327 -2.12 2.59 11.28
CA VAL A 327 -1.07 3.52 10.87
C VAL A 327 0.30 2.85 10.96
N GLU A 328 1.07 2.94 9.90
CA GLU A 328 2.44 2.44 9.84
C GLU A 328 3.37 3.52 10.40
N ILE A 329 3.84 3.31 11.62
CA ILE A 329 4.69 4.26 12.34
C ILE A 329 6.16 3.90 12.28
N TRP A 330 6.50 2.76 11.71
CA TRP A 330 7.85 2.29 11.50
C TRP A 330 7.92 1.52 10.17
N ASN A 331 8.68 2.09 9.21
CA ASN A 331 8.81 1.60 7.85
C ASN A 331 10.29 1.42 7.50
N GLY A 332 10.74 0.17 7.33
CA GLY A 332 12.15 -0.13 7.03
C GLY A 332 13.13 0.19 8.18
N PRO A 333 14.42 0.39 7.87
CA PRO A 333 15.41 0.82 8.85
C PRO A 333 15.01 2.12 9.52
N TRP A 334 15.11 2.19 10.86
CA TRP A 334 14.67 3.35 11.65
C TRP A 334 15.25 4.68 11.16
N THR A 335 14.40 5.67 10.95
CA THR A 335 14.74 7.01 10.46
C THR A 335 14.10 8.13 11.30
N ASP A 336 14.41 9.38 10.99
CA ASP A 336 13.75 10.55 11.59
C ASP A 336 12.28 10.67 11.13
N GLU A 337 11.91 10.12 9.98
CA GLU A 337 10.54 10.07 9.45
C GLU A 337 9.68 9.13 10.30
N ASP A 338 10.23 7.99 10.72
CA ASP A 338 9.56 7.08 11.67
C ASP A 338 9.36 7.77 13.04
N GLN A 339 10.35 8.52 13.50
CA GLN A 339 10.19 9.29 14.74
C GLN A 339 9.09 10.34 14.62
N GLN A 340 8.94 10.99 13.47
CA GLN A 340 7.82 11.90 13.21
C GLN A 340 6.49 11.16 13.21
N ALA A 341 6.42 9.97 12.60
CA ALA A 341 5.23 9.12 12.62
C ALA A 341 4.83 8.71 14.04
N VAL A 342 5.77 8.28 14.86
CA VAL A 342 5.54 7.98 16.28
C VAL A 342 5.03 9.21 17.03
N ASN A 343 5.64 10.38 16.84
CA ASN A 343 5.23 11.61 17.52
C ASN A 343 3.80 12.03 17.13
N HIS A 344 3.46 11.91 15.86
CA HIS A 344 2.11 12.20 15.36
C HIS A 344 1.08 11.23 15.95
N TRP A 345 1.37 9.92 15.88
CA TRP A 345 0.52 8.88 16.43
C TRP A 345 0.31 9.03 17.94
N ASP A 346 1.37 9.34 18.70
CA ASP A 346 1.28 9.63 20.13
C ASP A 346 0.38 10.85 20.41
N GLY A 347 0.43 11.86 19.53
CA GLY A 347 -0.46 13.02 19.56
C GLY A 347 -1.93 12.64 19.38
N LEU A 348 -2.24 11.79 18.40
CA LEU A 348 -3.61 11.26 18.19
C LEU A 348 -4.08 10.47 19.41
N LEU A 349 -3.23 9.58 19.94
CA LEU A 349 -3.54 8.78 21.13
C LEU A 349 -3.82 9.64 22.37
N ARG A 350 -3.02 10.70 22.58
CA ARG A 350 -3.23 11.70 23.66
C ARG A 350 -4.53 12.46 23.50
N ALA A 351 -4.92 12.74 22.25
CA ALA A 351 -6.20 13.38 21.92
C ALA A 351 -7.41 12.43 22.08
N GLY A 352 -7.18 11.15 22.39
CA GLY A 352 -8.23 10.12 22.53
C GLY A 352 -8.60 9.45 21.22
N GLN A 353 -7.84 9.67 20.15
CA GLN A 353 -8.02 9.01 18.85
C GLN A 353 -7.04 7.83 18.78
N PHE A 354 -7.55 6.64 18.99
CA PHE A 354 -6.74 5.42 18.90
C PHE A 354 -6.87 4.79 17.52
N ILE A 355 -5.78 4.80 16.76
CA ILE A 355 -5.59 4.04 15.55
C ILE A 355 -4.44 3.07 15.82
N PRO A 356 -4.62 1.75 15.72
CA PRO A 356 -3.55 0.78 15.99
C PRO A 356 -2.31 1.02 15.12
N ALA A 357 -1.16 1.03 15.76
CA ALA A 357 0.14 1.16 15.11
C ALA A 357 0.66 -0.18 14.62
N ILE A 358 1.27 -0.18 13.43
CA ILE A 358 2.01 -1.30 12.84
C ILE A 358 3.38 -0.84 12.37
N GLY A 359 4.28 -1.80 12.12
CA GLY A 359 5.58 -1.59 11.51
C GLY A 359 5.90 -2.71 10.54
N ASN A 360 6.43 -2.36 9.38
CA ASN A 360 6.71 -3.27 8.29
C ASN A 360 7.97 -2.87 7.55
N SER A 361 8.52 -3.79 6.75
CA SER A 361 9.81 -3.55 6.10
C SER A 361 9.73 -2.71 4.84
N ASP A 362 8.61 -2.73 4.14
CA ASP A 362 8.46 -2.10 2.82
C ASP A 362 9.59 -2.50 1.86
N ALA A 363 9.96 -3.80 1.92
CA ALA A 363 11.16 -4.27 1.27
C ALA A 363 10.96 -4.48 -0.23
N HIS A 364 11.70 -3.72 -1.05
CA HIS A 364 11.66 -3.75 -2.52
C HIS A 364 12.80 -4.54 -3.14
N SER A 365 14.01 -4.48 -2.57
CA SER A 365 15.21 -5.04 -3.21
C SER A 365 16.04 -5.90 -2.27
N PRO A 366 16.89 -6.82 -2.78
CA PRO A 366 17.73 -7.69 -1.96
C PRO A 366 18.65 -6.97 -0.95
N GLY A 367 18.88 -5.67 -1.11
CA GLY A 367 19.63 -4.86 -0.13
C GLY A 367 18.79 -4.39 1.07
N GLN A 368 17.47 -4.56 1.03
CA GLN A 368 16.54 -4.25 2.12
C GLN A 368 16.13 -5.54 2.81
N THR A 369 16.07 -5.52 4.14
CA THR A 369 15.82 -6.71 4.95
C THR A 369 14.33 -6.91 5.16
N VAL A 370 13.77 -8.01 4.68
CA VAL A 370 12.39 -8.44 4.96
C VAL A 370 12.21 -8.62 6.47
N ALA A 371 11.09 -8.17 7.01
CA ALA A 371 10.76 -8.17 8.43
C ALA A 371 11.65 -7.24 9.30
N LEU A 372 12.23 -6.22 8.74
CA LEU A 372 12.91 -5.14 9.46
C LEU A 372 12.20 -3.79 9.21
N PRO A 373 11.25 -3.38 10.07
CA PRO A 373 10.64 -4.15 11.17
C PRO A 373 9.53 -5.09 10.71
N HIS A 374 8.84 -5.69 11.68
CA HIS A 374 7.61 -6.45 11.45
C HIS A 374 6.64 -6.31 12.62
N THR A 375 5.38 -6.61 12.36
CA THR A 375 4.30 -6.55 13.35
C THR A 375 4.07 -7.94 13.96
N VAL A 376 3.96 -8.00 15.28
CA VAL A 376 3.62 -9.21 16.03
C VAL A 376 2.20 -9.06 16.57
N VAL A 377 1.27 -9.86 16.08
CA VAL A 377 -0.17 -9.73 16.38
C VAL A 377 -0.68 -10.90 17.20
N TYR A 378 -1.51 -10.63 18.22
CA TYR A 378 -2.21 -11.65 19.00
C TYR A 378 -3.54 -11.98 18.34
N ALA A 379 -3.67 -13.22 17.89
CA ALA A 379 -4.82 -13.71 17.16
C ALA A 379 -5.26 -15.09 17.66
N ASP A 380 -6.54 -15.40 17.46
CA ASP A 380 -7.12 -16.69 17.89
C ASP A 380 -6.59 -17.88 17.10
N ASN A 381 -6.11 -17.64 15.89
CA ASN A 381 -5.45 -18.62 15.03
C ASN A 381 -4.74 -17.89 13.88
N LEU A 382 -3.92 -18.64 13.09
CA LEU A 382 -3.24 -18.13 11.91
C LEU A 382 -4.18 -18.21 10.68
N ARG A 383 -5.16 -17.32 10.63
CA ARG A 383 -6.08 -17.13 9.52
C ARG A 383 -6.31 -15.65 9.29
N ARG A 384 -6.63 -15.30 8.05
CA ARG A 384 -6.87 -13.92 7.62
C ARG A 384 -7.78 -13.16 8.60
N GLU A 385 -8.96 -13.68 8.89
CA GLU A 385 -9.97 -12.99 9.71
C GLU A 385 -9.48 -12.75 11.15
N ALA A 386 -8.79 -13.72 11.74
CA ALA A 386 -8.28 -13.61 13.11
C ALA A 386 -7.11 -12.63 13.20
N LEU A 387 -6.21 -12.61 12.21
CA LEU A 387 -5.10 -11.68 12.14
C LEU A 387 -5.61 -10.24 11.95
N LEU A 388 -6.52 -10.01 11.00
CA LEU A 388 -7.10 -8.68 10.77
C LEU A 388 -7.88 -8.18 11.99
N ALA A 389 -8.61 -9.06 12.68
CA ALA A 389 -9.29 -8.69 13.93
C ALA A 389 -8.30 -8.34 15.05
N GLY A 390 -7.18 -9.04 15.15
CA GLY A 390 -6.11 -8.74 16.10
C GLY A 390 -5.46 -7.38 15.82
N LEU A 391 -5.10 -7.12 14.56
CA LEU A 391 -4.54 -5.84 14.11
C LEU A 391 -5.51 -4.68 14.38
N LYS A 392 -6.75 -4.80 13.95
CA LYS A 392 -7.79 -3.78 14.14
C LYS A 392 -8.08 -3.47 15.62
N ALA A 393 -7.94 -4.46 16.48
CA ALA A 393 -8.07 -4.27 17.93
C ALA A 393 -6.83 -3.69 18.60
N GLY A 394 -5.74 -3.46 17.86
CA GLY A 394 -4.46 -3.01 18.41
C GLY A 394 -3.77 -4.06 19.28
N ARG A 395 -4.15 -5.34 19.17
CA ARG A 395 -3.49 -6.44 19.88
C ARG A 395 -2.20 -6.81 19.17
N SER A 396 -1.31 -5.82 19.04
CA SER A 396 -0.05 -5.97 18.31
C SER A 396 1.06 -5.10 18.89
N TRP A 397 2.28 -5.52 18.63
CA TRP A 397 3.49 -4.78 18.91
C TRP A 397 4.48 -4.93 17.76
N LEU A 398 5.48 -4.07 17.68
CA LEU A 398 6.43 -3.96 16.58
C LEU A 398 7.80 -4.44 17.03
N ALA A 399 8.49 -5.16 16.18
CA ALA A 399 9.81 -5.74 16.47
C ALA A 399 10.79 -5.46 15.33
N GLU A 400 12.02 -5.11 15.69
CA GLU A 400 13.12 -4.95 14.74
C GLU A 400 13.48 -6.28 14.03
N SER A 401 13.38 -7.40 14.75
CA SER A 401 13.70 -8.73 14.23
C SER A 401 13.00 -9.84 15.03
N SER A 402 13.02 -11.06 14.52
CA SER A 402 12.50 -12.25 15.24
C SER A 402 13.27 -12.63 16.50
N ALA A 403 14.48 -12.10 16.69
CA ALA A 403 15.26 -12.27 17.93
C ALA A 403 14.64 -11.49 19.12
N VAL A 404 13.91 -10.42 18.85
CA VAL A 404 13.26 -9.59 19.87
C VAL A 404 12.00 -10.26 20.38
N ASN A 405 11.89 -10.44 21.69
CA ASN A 405 10.67 -10.90 22.35
C ASN A 405 10.22 -9.89 23.40
N LEU A 406 8.92 -9.69 23.50
CA LEU A 406 8.29 -8.76 24.42
C LEU A 406 7.00 -9.34 24.97
N SER A 407 6.83 -9.24 26.28
CA SER A 407 5.56 -9.45 26.98
C SER A 407 5.24 -8.18 27.77
N PHE A 408 4.01 -7.70 27.63
CA PHE A 408 3.55 -6.50 28.31
C PHE A 408 2.13 -6.69 28.81
N THR A 409 1.96 -6.56 30.11
CA THR A 409 0.68 -6.73 30.81
C THR A 409 0.51 -5.70 31.91
N VAL A 410 -0.75 -5.46 32.27
CA VAL A 410 -1.11 -4.69 33.47
C VAL A 410 -2.06 -5.51 34.31
N SER A 411 -1.94 -5.38 35.65
CA SER A 411 -2.80 -6.13 36.59
C SER A 411 -3.24 -5.28 37.77
N ALA A 412 -4.47 -5.51 38.23
CA ALA A 412 -5.04 -4.93 39.44
C ALA A 412 -6.22 -5.79 39.93
N ASP A 413 -6.37 -5.95 41.23
CA ASP A 413 -7.51 -6.68 41.84
C ASP A 413 -7.74 -8.08 41.25
N GLY A 414 -6.67 -8.83 40.96
CA GLY A 414 -6.75 -10.18 40.38
C GLY A 414 -7.14 -10.23 38.91
N ARG A 415 -7.24 -9.09 38.22
CA ARG A 415 -7.51 -8.99 36.77
C ARG A 415 -6.24 -8.62 36.04
N THR A 416 -6.13 -9.05 34.79
CA THR A 416 -4.99 -8.73 33.91
C THR A 416 -5.54 -8.29 32.54
N ALA A 417 -4.84 -7.34 31.91
CA ALA A 417 -5.07 -6.96 30.52
C ALA A 417 -3.73 -6.92 29.76
N GLY A 418 -3.78 -7.27 28.48
CA GLY A 418 -2.66 -7.24 27.54
C GLY A 418 -2.75 -6.09 26.56
N ILE A 419 -1.82 -6.07 25.60
CA ILE A 419 -1.70 -5.06 24.55
C ILE A 419 -3.03 -4.98 23.75
N GLY A 420 -3.54 -3.75 23.53
CA GLY A 420 -4.79 -3.49 22.83
C GLY A 420 -6.05 -3.69 23.69
N GLU A 421 -5.89 -4.10 24.96
CA GLU A 421 -7.01 -4.36 25.87
C GLU A 421 -7.19 -3.22 26.88
N ARG A 422 -8.30 -3.27 27.62
CA ARG A 422 -8.58 -2.33 28.72
C ARG A 422 -8.67 -3.07 30.06
N LEU A 423 -7.86 -2.63 31.03
CA LEU A 423 -7.97 -3.05 32.42
C LEU A 423 -9.05 -2.19 33.13
N LYS A 424 -10.20 -2.80 33.44
CA LYS A 424 -11.25 -2.15 34.21
C LYS A 424 -10.86 -2.12 35.70
N ALA A 425 -10.37 -0.99 36.17
CA ALA A 425 -9.97 -0.72 37.54
C ALA A 425 -10.55 0.63 38.01
N GLU A 426 -10.80 0.78 39.32
CA GLU A 426 -11.23 2.04 39.91
C GLU A 426 -10.10 3.06 39.87
N ILE A 427 -10.45 4.35 39.86
CA ILE A 427 -9.49 5.46 39.70
C ILE A 427 -8.37 5.49 40.77
N GLY A 428 -8.64 4.93 41.94
CA GLY A 428 -7.70 4.85 43.07
C GLY A 428 -7.02 3.50 43.23
N THR A 429 -7.29 2.51 42.38
CA THR A 429 -6.69 1.18 42.45
C THR A 429 -5.25 1.21 41.92
N PRO A 430 -4.28 0.68 42.67
CA PRO A 430 -2.94 0.52 42.12
C PRO A 430 -2.90 -0.51 41.00
N VAL A 431 -2.31 -0.14 39.89
CA VAL A 431 -2.11 -0.98 38.70
C VAL A 431 -0.64 -1.32 38.58
N THR A 432 -0.31 -2.60 38.63
CA THR A 432 1.04 -3.08 38.34
C THR A 432 1.20 -3.22 36.83
N VAL A 433 2.21 -2.55 36.30
CA VAL A 433 2.68 -2.65 34.92
C VAL A 433 3.88 -3.59 34.90
N GLU A 434 3.84 -4.64 34.08
CA GLU A 434 4.96 -5.57 33.93
C GLU A 434 5.36 -5.69 32.45
N VAL A 435 6.64 -5.51 32.18
CA VAL A 435 7.25 -5.64 30.86
C VAL A 435 8.40 -6.64 30.97
N ALA A 436 8.36 -7.71 30.20
CA ALA A 436 9.49 -8.61 30.06
C ALA A 436 10.02 -8.55 28.62
N VAL A 437 11.32 -8.37 28.46
CA VAL A 437 12.00 -8.30 27.16
C VAL A 437 13.15 -9.29 27.10
N SER A 438 13.44 -9.82 25.91
CA SER A 438 14.64 -10.59 25.64
C SER A 438 15.14 -10.40 24.21
N GLY A 439 16.43 -10.66 23.98
CA GLY A 439 17.08 -10.42 22.69
C GLY A 439 17.44 -8.97 22.44
N VAL A 440 17.52 -8.13 23.49
CA VAL A 440 17.71 -6.68 23.39
C VAL A 440 18.84 -6.14 24.29
N PRO A 441 20.08 -6.64 24.15
CA PRO A 441 21.21 -6.25 25.03
C PRO A 441 21.51 -4.76 24.96
N GLY A 442 21.83 -4.17 26.11
CA GLY A 442 22.26 -2.75 26.21
C GLY A 442 21.21 -1.73 25.81
N THR A 443 19.96 -2.13 25.64
CA THR A 443 18.85 -1.23 25.26
C THR A 443 18.21 -0.60 26.49
N THR A 444 17.29 0.32 26.26
CA THR A 444 16.49 0.98 27.28
C THR A 444 15.03 0.67 27.09
N VAL A 445 14.37 0.10 28.09
CA VAL A 445 12.91 -0.05 28.16
C VAL A 445 12.34 1.22 28.78
N THR A 446 11.38 1.84 28.11
CA THR A 446 10.64 3.01 28.61
C THR A 446 9.15 2.71 28.66
N ILE A 447 8.52 2.94 29.80
CA ILE A 447 7.07 2.96 29.97
C ILE A 447 6.59 4.39 29.80
N LEU A 448 5.60 4.60 28.93
CA LEU A 448 5.00 5.89 28.61
C LEU A 448 3.50 5.87 28.91
N ASP A 449 2.98 7.03 29.29
CA ASP A 449 1.55 7.31 29.33
C ASP A 449 1.21 8.62 28.59
N GLN A 450 0.02 9.15 28.75
CA GLN A 450 -0.40 10.41 28.10
C GLN A 450 0.37 11.66 28.58
N LEU A 451 1.12 11.59 29.66
CA LEU A 451 1.96 12.69 30.14
C LEU A 451 3.39 12.60 29.60
N GLY A 452 3.82 11.42 29.19
CA GLY A 452 5.14 11.19 28.59
C GLY A 452 5.85 9.97 29.16
N LYS A 453 7.17 10.07 29.34
CA LYS A 453 8.00 8.99 29.90
C LYS A 453 7.83 8.94 31.42
N GLU A 454 7.31 7.84 31.93
CA GLU A 454 7.04 7.64 33.34
C GLU A 454 8.10 6.81 34.06
N TYR A 455 8.64 5.79 33.39
CA TYR A 455 9.63 4.90 33.93
C TYR A 455 10.61 4.43 32.84
N THR A 456 11.89 4.33 33.21
CA THR A 456 12.96 3.92 32.30
C THR A 456 13.92 2.98 33.00
N GLU A 457 14.30 1.87 32.32
CA GLU A 457 15.26 0.90 32.83
C GLU A 457 16.20 0.41 31.73
N THR A 458 17.48 0.31 32.02
CA THR A 458 18.48 -0.22 31.08
C THR A 458 18.50 -1.75 31.13
N VAL A 459 18.42 -2.39 29.99
CA VAL A 459 18.55 -3.84 29.85
C VAL A 459 20.02 -4.22 29.91
N PRO A 460 20.41 -5.18 30.76
CA PRO A 460 21.79 -5.66 30.84
C PRO A 460 22.30 -6.23 29.51
N GLU A 461 23.62 -6.36 29.39
CA GLU A 461 24.27 -6.99 28.22
C GLU A 461 23.84 -8.47 27.97
N THR A 462 23.24 -9.12 28.98
CA THR A 462 22.59 -10.44 28.79
C THR A 462 21.39 -10.40 27.87
N GLY A 463 20.89 -9.20 27.59
CA GLY A 463 19.80 -8.99 26.63
C GLY A 463 18.40 -9.24 27.18
N SER A 464 18.23 -9.45 28.49
CA SER A 464 16.92 -9.73 29.09
C SER A 464 16.69 -8.91 30.35
N ALA A 465 15.45 -8.44 30.51
CA ALA A 465 15.01 -7.71 31.71
C ALA A 465 13.51 -7.95 31.95
N THR A 466 13.12 -7.81 33.25
CA THR A 466 11.70 -7.71 33.65
C THR A 466 11.54 -6.42 34.43
N VAL A 467 10.83 -5.49 33.85
CA VAL A 467 10.59 -4.15 34.38
C VAL A 467 9.21 -4.11 35.05
N ARG A 468 9.14 -3.55 36.25
CA ARG A 468 7.90 -3.37 36.99
C ARG A 468 7.72 -1.93 37.43
N TRP A 469 6.54 -1.40 37.21
CA TRP A 469 6.16 -0.05 37.62
C TRP A 469 4.71 -0.06 38.13
N THR A 470 4.35 0.88 38.97
CA THR A 470 3.01 1.01 39.53
C THR A 470 2.43 2.37 39.19
N THR A 471 1.20 2.37 38.66
CA THR A 471 0.43 3.59 38.40
C THR A 471 -1.00 3.43 38.90
N TYR A 472 -1.86 4.40 38.63
CA TYR A 472 -3.28 4.42 38.97
C TYR A 472 -4.09 4.96 37.78
N PRO A 473 -5.33 4.51 37.52
CA PRO A 473 -6.15 5.02 36.43
C PRO A 473 -6.41 6.54 36.48
N ARG A 474 -6.31 7.15 37.65
CA ARG A 474 -6.40 8.64 37.81
C ARG A 474 -5.19 9.38 37.24
N TYR A 475 -4.04 8.71 37.09
CA TYR A 475 -2.82 9.30 36.55
C TYR A 475 -2.54 8.87 35.11
N SER A 476 -2.76 7.60 34.79
CA SER A 476 -2.50 7.04 33.47
C SER A 476 -3.79 6.51 32.85
N ARG A 477 -4.22 7.11 31.74
CA ARG A 477 -5.36 6.64 30.95
C ARG A 477 -5.02 5.41 30.13
N TRP A 478 -3.78 5.30 29.76
CA TRP A 478 -3.17 4.18 29.04
C TRP A 478 -1.68 4.12 29.34
N VAL A 479 -1.09 2.97 29.10
CA VAL A 479 0.36 2.76 29.15
C VAL A 479 0.81 2.05 27.88
N ARG A 480 2.01 2.38 27.40
CA ARG A 480 2.68 1.74 26.27
C ARG A 480 4.18 1.64 26.51
N VAL A 481 4.88 0.85 25.71
CA VAL A 481 6.30 0.57 25.88
C VAL A 481 7.08 0.89 24.61
N GLU A 482 8.26 1.48 24.79
CA GLU A 482 9.31 1.60 23.78
C GLU A 482 10.59 0.94 24.28
N VAL A 483 11.26 0.20 23.41
CA VAL A 483 12.61 -0.34 23.63
C VAL A 483 13.53 0.28 22.59
N ARG A 484 14.58 0.97 23.05
CA ARG A 484 15.45 1.75 22.17
C ARG A 484 16.93 1.49 22.43
N ARG A 485 17.78 1.64 21.40
CA ARG A 485 19.23 1.70 21.51
C ARG A 485 19.68 3.15 21.60
N ALA A 486 20.70 3.42 22.44
CA ALA A 486 21.29 4.74 22.56
C ALA A 486 22.04 5.16 21.28
N SER A 487 22.74 4.24 20.63
CA SER A 487 23.41 4.40 19.33
C SER A 487 22.66 3.63 18.26
N GLY A 488 22.86 3.96 16.99
CA GLY A 488 22.17 3.32 15.86
C GLY A 488 22.08 1.79 15.92
N GLY A 489 21.29 1.21 15.06
CA GLY A 489 21.00 -0.23 15.02
C GLY A 489 21.38 -0.88 13.69
N PRO A 490 20.96 -2.12 13.43
CA PRO A 490 21.13 -2.74 12.15
C PRO A 490 20.57 -1.86 11.03
N ASN A 491 21.39 -1.59 10.04
CA ASN A 491 21.04 -0.80 8.86
C ASN A 491 20.59 0.65 9.12
N THR A 492 20.85 1.19 10.34
CA THR A 492 20.59 2.60 10.63
C THR A 492 21.73 3.21 11.47
N THR A 493 22.07 4.47 11.18
CA THR A 493 22.95 5.29 11.99
C THR A 493 22.20 6.27 12.89
N THR A 494 20.88 6.32 12.76
CA THR A 494 20.01 7.21 13.54
C THR A 494 20.12 6.85 15.03
N PRO A 495 20.50 7.80 15.89
CA PRO A 495 20.61 7.55 17.32
C PRO A 495 19.24 7.30 17.93
N ASN A 496 19.20 6.64 19.08
CA ASN A 496 17.97 6.31 19.79
C ASN A 496 16.97 5.48 18.95
N ALA A 497 17.53 4.60 18.09
CA ALA A 497 16.74 3.77 17.19
C ALA A 497 15.79 2.83 17.95
N MET A 498 14.58 2.64 17.40
CA MET A 498 13.59 1.72 17.93
C MET A 498 14.06 0.27 17.78
N VAL A 499 13.77 -0.56 18.77
CA VAL A 499 14.00 -2.01 18.76
C VAL A 499 12.69 -2.76 18.92
N ALA A 500 11.80 -2.25 19.77
CA ALA A 500 10.41 -2.72 19.89
C ALA A 500 9.51 -1.59 20.39
N MET A 501 8.25 -1.67 20.02
CA MET A 501 7.23 -0.73 20.48
C MET A 501 5.87 -1.43 20.57
N THR A 502 5.03 -1.03 21.54
CA THR A 502 3.71 -1.61 21.72
C THR A 502 2.59 -0.64 21.39
N ASN A 503 1.45 -1.17 20.93
CA ASN A 503 0.17 -0.51 21.10
C ASN A 503 -0.14 -0.37 22.62
N PRO A 504 -1.05 0.53 23.02
CA PRO A 504 -1.32 0.79 24.42
C PRO A 504 -2.15 -0.31 25.08
N ILE A 505 -2.05 -0.39 26.41
CA ILE A 505 -3.05 -0.98 27.28
C ILE A 505 -3.81 0.16 27.95
N PHE A 506 -5.13 0.17 27.85
CA PHE A 506 -5.96 1.21 28.43
C PHE A 506 -6.31 0.91 29.88
N LEU A 507 -6.37 1.95 30.73
CA LEU A 507 -6.63 1.83 32.15
C LEU A 507 -7.94 2.54 32.55
N GLY A 508 -8.65 1.96 33.52
CA GLY A 508 -9.86 2.54 34.07
C GLY A 508 -11.14 2.11 33.39
N ARG A 509 -12.26 2.65 33.87
CA ARG A 509 -13.58 2.53 33.22
C ARG A 509 -13.64 3.51 32.06
N ASP A 510 -14.50 3.25 31.07
CA ASP A 510 -14.71 4.10 29.88
C ASP A 510 -15.03 5.56 30.24
#